data_774202188640973a1e626477230a0952
#
_entry.id   774202188640973a1e626477230a0952
#
_cell.length_a   1.000
_cell.length_b   1.000
_cell.length_c   1.000
_cell.angle_alpha   90.00
_cell.angle_beta   90.00
_cell.angle_gamma   90.00
#
_symmetry.space_group_name_H-M   'P 1'
#
loop_
_entity.id
_entity.type
_entity.pdbx_description
1 polymer ?
#
loop_
_entity_poly.entity_id
_entity_poly.type
_entity_poly.pdbx_seq_one_letter_code
_entity_poly.pdbx_strand_id
1 'polypeptide(L)'
;NLFTVGDVKQSIYRFRLADPRIFLDHYLRYPHAADAAEGESAKLLLSKNFRSRDTVLDAANFVFRNVLSREMGELDYGEDESLHVGASYPENPDCCTEFHFVEMSAQESDTEKLRAARAEASFAADYIQRLIAGGFTVQDDKMHEPRAVREEDIVILMRSPRTRLADYRRALESRGLHCAAESDGGFY
;
A
#
# COMPACT_ATOMS: atom_id res chain seq x y z
N ASN A 1 -3.88 -34.37 -2.99
CA ASN A 1 -3.22 -33.28 -2.25
C ASN A 1 -3.81 -31.94 -2.71
N LEU A 2 -4.19 -31.10 -1.77
CA LEU A 2 -4.67 -29.74 -2.01
C LEU A 2 -3.56 -28.75 -1.60
N PHE A 3 -3.29 -27.78 -2.46
CA PHE A 3 -2.37 -26.69 -2.17
C PHE A 3 -3.09 -25.37 -2.43
N THR A 4 -3.12 -24.50 -1.43
CA THR A 4 -3.76 -23.18 -1.51
C THR A 4 -2.76 -22.09 -1.13
N VAL A 5 -2.81 -20.98 -1.84
CA VAL A 5 -2.01 -19.78 -1.55
C VAL A 5 -2.95 -18.59 -1.38
N GLY A 6 -2.72 -17.77 -0.38
CA GLY A 6 -3.52 -16.59 -0.12
C GLY A 6 -2.93 -15.72 0.97
N ASP A 7 -3.49 -14.54 1.12
CA ASP A 7 -3.18 -13.62 2.20
C ASP A 7 -4.48 -12.98 2.70
N VAL A 8 -4.86 -13.30 3.93
CA VAL A 8 -6.09 -12.79 4.56
C VAL A 8 -6.07 -11.26 4.65
N LYS A 9 -4.89 -10.67 4.89
CA LYS A 9 -4.71 -9.21 4.99
C LYS A 9 -5.06 -8.47 3.69
N GLN A 10 -4.97 -9.17 2.55
CA GLN A 10 -5.29 -8.64 1.21
C GLN A 10 -6.71 -8.98 0.76
N SER A 11 -7.60 -9.39 1.67
CA SER A 11 -8.98 -9.75 1.37
C SER A 11 -9.85 -8.52 1.11
N ILE A 12 -9.51 -7.74 0.06
CA ILE A 12 -10.17 -6.49 -0.30
C ILE A 12 -11.50 -6.67 -1.06
N TYR A 13 -11.81 -7.90 -1.50
CA TYR A 13 -13.02 -8.20 -2.27
C TYR A 13 -14.18 -8.77 -1.43
N ARG A 14 -14.18 -8.58 -0.12
CA ARG A 14 -15.26 -9.02 0.76
C ARG A 14 -16.62 -8.48 0.34
N PHE A 15 -16.68 -7.25 -0.19
CA PHE A 15 -17.89 -6.65 -0.75
C PHE A 15 -18.43 -7.39 -2.00
N ARG A 16 -17.64 -8.29 -2.61
CA ARG A 16 -18.06 -9.19 -3.70
C ARG A 16 -18.35 -10.61 -3.23
N LEU A 17 -18.73 -10.78 -1.97
CA LEU A 17 -19.03 -12.09 -1.35
C LEU A 17 -17.81 -13.03 -1.25
N ALA A 18 -16.60 -12.52 -1.36
CA ALA A 18 -15.40 -13.30 -1.06
C ALA A 18 -15.34 -13.55 0.46
N ASP A 19 -15.36 -14.82 0.85
CA ASP A 19 -15.30 -15.23 2.25
C ASP A 19 -13.88 -15.71 2.61
N PRO A 20 -13.12 -14.91 3.38
CA PRO A 20 -11.77 -15.27 3.78
C PRO A 20 -11.73 -16.37 4.85
N ARG A 21 -12.86 -16.70 5.49
CA ARG A 21 -12.92 -17.63 6.63
C ARG A 21 -12.45 -19.02 6.28
N ILE A 22 -12.70 -19.49 5.05
CA ILE A 22 -12.24 -20.81 4.61
C ILE A 22 -10.73 -20.92 4.65
N PHE A 23 -10.05 -19.89 4.15
CA PHE A 23 -8.58 -19.82 4.20
C PHE A 23 -8.08 -19.62 5.63
N LEU A 24 -8.73 -18.76 6.40
CA LEU A 24 -8.39 -18.46 7.78
C LEU A 24 -8.52 -19.70 8.69
N ASP A 25 -9.55 -20.53 8.48
CA ASP A 25 -9.72 -21.80 9.21
C ASP A 25 -8.53 -22.74 8.99
N HIS A 26 -8.04 -22.84 7.76
CA HIS A 26 -6.84 -23.63 7.46
C HIS A 26 -5.60 -23.00 8.09
N TYR A 27 -5.44 -21.69 7.97
CA TYR A 27 -4.32 -20.94 8.55
C TYR A 27 -4.20 -21.12 10.06
N LEU A 28 -5.31 -21.08 10.78
CA LEU A 28 -5.35 -21.23 12.25
C LEU A 28 -5.21 -22.67 12.70
N ARG A 29 -5.68 -23.64 11.90
CA ARG A 29 -5.70 -25.06 12.25
C ARG A 29 -4.39 -25.77 11.99
N TYR A 30 -3.73 -25.45 10.87
CA TYR A 30 -2.54 -26.19 10.47
C TYR A 30 -1.30 -25.71 11.23
N PRO A 31 -0.46 -26.67 11.72
CA PRO A 31 0.82 -26.32 12.29
C PRO A 31 1.75 -25.70 11.23
N HIS A 32 2.80 -25.02 11.69
CA HIS A 32 3.87 -24.61 10.79
C HIS A 32 4.55 -25.84 10.18
N ALA A 33 5.03 -25.72 8.94
CA ALA A 33 5.67 -26.81 8.22
C ALA A 33 6.89 -27.38 8.95
N ALA A 34 7.56 -26.59 9.78
CA ALA A 34 8.69 -27.04 10.61
C ALA A 34 8.26 -27.96 11.77
N ASP A 35 7.00 -27.86 12.21
CA ASP A 35 6.46 -28.56 13.38
C ASP A 35 5.52 -29.72 12.98
N ALA A 36 5.18 -29.82 11.68
CA ALA A 36 4.25 -30.82 11.17
C ALA A 36 4.92 -32.21 11.04
N ALA A 37 4.15 -33.26 11.35
CA ALA A 37 4.58 -34.64 11.11
C ALA A 37 4.54 -34.98 9.60
N GLU A 38 5.28 -36.03 9.22
CA GLU A 38 5.29 -36.48 7.83
C GLU A 38 3.88 -36.89 7.35
N GLY A 39 3.44 -36.33 6.26
CA GLY A 39 2.11 -36.55 5.69
C GLY A 39 0.99 -35.72 6.32
N GLU A 40 1.28 -34.91 7.31
CA GLU A 40 0.33 -33.98 7.91
C GLU A 40 0.13 -32.74 7.04
N SER A 41 -1.08 -32.13 7.14
CA SER A 41 -1.35 -30.84 6.53
C SER A 41 -0.66 -29.74 7.31
N ALA A 42 0.06 -28.86 6.63
CA ALA A 42 0.86 -27.81 7.26
C ALA A 42 0.68 -26.46 6.55
N LYS A 43 0.97 -25.37 7.25
CA LYS A 43 1.07 -24.01 6.69
C LYS A 43 2.54 -23.63 6.50
N LEU A 44 2.80 -22.89 5.43
CA LEU A 44 4.10 -22.30 5.14
C LEU A 44 3.94 -20.81 4.98
N LEU A 45 4.65 -20.02 5.78
CA LEU A 45 4.57 -18.57 5.75
C LEU A 45 5.56 -17.99 4.73
N LEU A 46 5.04 -17.13 3.87
CA LEU A 46 5.82 -16.34 2.91
C LEU A 46 5.89 -14.90 3.40
N SER A 47 6.62 -14.67 4.49
CA SER A 47 6.70 -13.37 5.16
C SER A 47 7.72 -12.41 4.54
N LYS A 48 8.66 -12.90 3.72
CA LYS A 48 9.69 -12.06 3.11
C LYS A 48 9.15 -11.26 1.93
N ASN A 49 9.33 -9.95 1.99
CA ASN A 49 9.00 -9.03 0.92
C ASN A 49 10.27 -8.62 0.16
N PHE A 50 10.27 -8.88 -1.16
CA PHE A 50 11.40 -8.59 -2.06
C PHE A 50 11.18 -7.34 -2.92
N ARG A 51 10.10 -6.59 -2.69
CA ARG A 51 9.70 -5.43 -3.50
C ARG A 51 9.96 -4.11 -2.81
N SER A 52 9.81 -4.07 -1.49
CA SER A 52 9.81 -2.83 -0.72
C SER A 52 11.05 -2.73 0.15
N ARG A 53 11.48 -1.48 0.41
CA ARG A 53 12.52 -1.17 1.39
C ARG A 53 12.01 -1.46 2.81
N ASP A 54 12.95 -1.62 3.72
CA ASP A 54 12.72 -1.79 5.16
C ASP A 54 11.84 -0.68 5.74
N THR A 55 12.15 0.58 5.46
CA THR A 55 11.40 1.75 5.94
C THR A 55 9.92 1.70 5.56
N VAL A 56 9.57 1.18 4.38
CA VAL A 56 8.18 1.00 3.94
C VAL A 56 7.52 -0.15 4.70
N LEU A 57 8.24 -1.25 4.88
CA LEU A 57 7.71 -2.42 5.61
C LEU A 57 7.51 -2.12 7.10
N ASP A 58 8.44 -1.38 7.71
CA ASP A 58 8.35 -0.97 9.10
C ASP A 58 7.16 -0.04 9.34
N ALA A 59 6.92 0.90 8.44
CA ALA A 59 5.75 1.76 8.50
C ALA A 59 4.44 0.97 8.33
N ALA A 60 4.39 0.03 7.40
CA ALA A 60 3.24 -0.85 7.22
C ALA A 60 2.99 -1.72 8.46
N ASN A 61 4.05 -2.33 9.01
CA ASN A 61 3.98 -3.12 10.24
C ASN A 61 3.51 -2.27 11.42
N PHE A 62 4.02 -1.04 11.55
CA PHE A 62 3.59 -0.11 12.60
C PHE A 62 2.08 0.18 12.51
N VAL A 63 1.59 0.52 11.32
CA VAL A 63 0.15 0.79 11.13
C VAL A 63 -0.68 -0.45 11.45
N PHE A 64 -0.33 -1.60 10.88
CA PHE A 64 -1.12 -2.83 11.05
C PHE A 64 -1.14 -3.33 12.49
N ARG A 65 -0.04 -3.24 13.24
CA ARG A 65 -0.02 -3.58 14.67
C ARG A 65 -0.97 -2.73 15.51
N ASN A 66 -1.27 -1.51 15.07
CA ASN A 66 -2.14 -0.59 15.79
C ASN A 66 -3.61 -0.68 15.35
N VAL A 67 -3.91 -1.13 14.13
CA VAL A 67 -5.27 -1.10 13.59
C VAL A 67 -5.86 -2.47 13.29
N LEU A 68 -5.04 -3.51 13.12
CA LEU A 68 -5.51 -4.84 12.76
C LEU A 68 -5.68 -5.70 14.02
N SER A 69 -6.90 -6.15 14.26
CA SER A 69 -7.27 -7.08 15.32
C SER A 69 -8.33 -8.06 14.80
N ARG A 70 -8.59 -9.13 15.56
CA ARG A 70 -9.67 -10.08 15.21
C ARG A 70 -11.03 -9.41 15.04
N GLU A 71 -11.30 -8.38 15.81
CA GLU A 71 -12.57 -7.67 15.74
C GLU A 71 -12.69 -6.83 14.45
N MET A 72 -11.60 -6.22 14.00
CA MET A 72 -11.58 -5.33 12.83
C MET A 72 -11.10 -5.99 11.54
N GLY A 73 -10.26 -7.03 11.64
CA GLY A 73 -9.60 -7.66 10.49
C GLY A 73 -9.62 -9.18 10.51
N GLU A 74 -10.38 -9.81 11.42
CA GLU A 74 -10.50 -11.27 11.59
C GLU A 74 -9.19 -11.97 12.00
N LEU A 75 -8.10 -11.22 12.11
CA LEU A 75 -6.76 -11.72 12.42
C LEU A 75 -6.03 -10.70 13.29
N ASP A 76 -5.35 -11.19 14.33
CA ASP A 76 -4.42 -10.35 15.10
C ASP A 76 -3.11 -10.23 14.34
N TYR A 77 -2.56 -9.02 14.30
CA TYR A 77 -1.30 -8.78 13.60
C TYR A 77 -0.10 -9.08 14.50
N GLY A 78 0.42 -10.28 14.39
CA GLY A 78 1.56 -10.79 15.14
C GLY A 78 2.84 -10.90 14.29
N GLU A 79 3.74 -11.75 14.76
CA GLU A 79 5.01 -12.03 14.08
C GLU A 79 4.80 -12.77 12.76
N ASP A 80 3.86 -13.73 12.74
CA ASP A 80 3.51 -14.51 11.56
C ASP A 80 2.94 -13.64 10.43
N GLU A 81 2.24 -12.56 10.78
CA GLU A 81 1.63 -11.62 9.84
C GLU A 81 2.54 -10.48 9.44
N SER A 82 3.62 -10.26 10.20
CA SER A 82 4.55 -9.15 9.96
C SER A 82 5.30 -9.32 8.65
N LEU A 83 5.53 -8.20 7.98
CA LEU A 83 6.31 -8.14 6.76
C LEU A 83 7.80 -8.07 7.10
N HIS A 84 8.60 -8.96 6.53
CA HIS A 84 10.05 -9.00 6.73
C HIS A 84 10.79 -8.65 5.45
N VAL A 85 11.93 -7.99 5.60
CA VAL A 85 12.79 -7.61 4.47
C VAL A 85 13.33 -8.87 3.80
N GLY A 86 13.15 -8.96 2.49
CA GLY A 86 13.69 -10.04 1.66
C GLY A 86 14.70 -9.56 0.62
N ALA A 87 14.65 -8.27 0.25
CA ALA A 87 15.58 -7.64 -0.69
C ALA A 87 16.56 -6.73 0.05
N SER A 88 17.73 -6.51 -0.55
CA SER A 88 18.69 -5.52 -0.09
C SER A 88 18.69 -4.35 -1.05
N TYR A 89 18.57 -3.14 -0.50
CA TYR A 89 18.66 -1.90 -1.25
C TYR A 89 19.82 -1.05 -0.71
N PRO A 90 20.50 -0.25 -1.54
CA PRO A 90 21.46 0.73 -1.06
C PRO A 90 20.82 1.68 -0.06
N GLU A 91 21.60 2.09 0.94
CA GLU A 91 21.13 3.10 1.89
C GLU A 91 20.76 4.39 1.16
N ASN A 92 19.61 4.94 1.50
CA ASN A 92 19.17 6.23 1.04
C ASN A 92 18.40 6.92 2.19
N PRO A 93 19.02 7.91 2.85
CA PRO A 93 18.44 8.59 4.01
C PRO A 93 17.13 9.33 3.67
N ASP A 94 16.92 9.68 2.40
CA ASP A 94 15.72 10.37 1.94
C ASP A 94 14.54 9.41 1.71
N CYS A 95 14.78 8.09 1.71
CA CYS A 95 13.74 7.06 1.56
C CYS A 95 13.10 6.74 2.92
N CYS A 96 12.37 7.69 3.48
CA CYS A 96 11.56 7.47 4.68
C CYS A 96 10.07 7.46 4.32
N THR A 97 9.27 6.77 5.16
CA THR A 97 7.81 6.90 5.08
C THR A 97 7.38 8.18 5.78
N GLU A 98 6.68 9.04 5.07
CA GLU A 98 6.20 10.32 5.58
C GLU A 98 4.70 10.29 5.82
N PHE A 99 4.27 10.94 6.87
CA PHE A 99 2.86 11.21 7.15
C PHE A 99 2.63 12.72 7.10
N HIS A 100 1.82 13.15 6.13
CA HIS A 100 1.47 14.54 5.96
C HIS A 100 0.05 14.79 6.46
N PHE A 101 -0.10 15.74 7.38
CA PHE A 101 -1.39 16.17 7.90
C PHE A 101 -1.75 17.54 7.35
N VAL A 102 -2.86 17.61 6.60
CA VAL A 102 -3.38 18.86 6.06
C VAL A 102 -4.56 19.32 6.91
N GLU A 103 -4.32 20.32 7.76
CA GLU A 103 -5.36 20.88 8.62
C GLU A 103 -6.26 21.81 7.81
N MET A 104 -7.57 21.59 7.92
CA MET A 104 -8.60 22.42 7.33
C MET A 104 -9.50 22.95 8.43
N SER A 105 -9.86 24.23 8.39
CA SER A 105 -10.82 24.80 9.35
C SER A 105 -12.20 24.19 9.15
N ALA A 106 -12.75 23.64 10.24
CA ALA A 106 -13.94 22.81 10.21
C ALA A 106 -15.23 23.62 10.16
N GLN A 107 -15.95 23.48 9.07
CA GLN A 107 -17.41 23.60 9.00
C GLN A 107 -17.91 22.49 8.10
N GLU A 108 -18.84 21.67 8.57
CA GLU A 108 -19.33 20.47 7.86
C GLU A 108 -20.32 20.84 6.74
N SER A 109 -19.83 21.30 5.61
CA SER A 109 -20.63 21.48 4.40
C SER A 109 -20.05 20.66 3.23
N ASP A 110 -20.89 20.27 2.27
CA ASP A 110 -20.41 19.57 1.05
C ASP A 110 -19.40 20.40 0.26
N THR A 111 -19.49 21.73 0.36
CA THR A 111 -18.53 22.67 -0.21
C THR A 111 -17.15 22.55 0.42
N GLU A 112 -17.08 22.20 1.69
CA GLU A 112 -15.80 22.02 2.42
C GLU A 112 -15.15 20.69 2.17
N LYS A 113 -15.91 19.61 2.03
CA LYS A 113 -15.37 18.31 1.58
C LYS A 113 -14.70 18.45 0.22
N LEU A 114 -15.29 19.25 -0.67
CA LEU A 114 -14.71 19.56 -1.98
C LEU A 114 -13.46 20.43 -1.87
N ARG A 115 -13.43 21.41 -0.96
CA ARG A 115 -12.24 22.23 -0.68
C ARG A 115 -11.12 21.39 -0.10
N ALA A 116 -11.43 20.50 0.86
CA ALA A 116 -10.46 19.58 1.45
C ALA A 116 -9.83 18.65 0.39
N ALA A 117 -10.65 18.06 -0.49
CA ALA A 117 -10.16 17.20 -1.56
C ALA A 117 -9.23 17.96 -2.54
N ARG A 118 -9.54 19.22 -2.85
CA ARG A 118 -8.69 20.07 -3.69
C ARG A 118 -7.40 20.50 -3.00
N ALA A 119 -7.45 20.80 -1.70
CA ALA A 119 -6.27 21.13 -0.91
C ALA A 119 -5.32 19.93 -0.83
N GLU A 120 -5.85 18.74 -0.57
CA GLU A 120 -5.11 17.48 -0.58
C GLU A 120 -4.45 17.22 -1.95
N ALA A 121 -5.20 17.38 -3.04
CA ALA A 121 -4.69 17.21 -4.40
C ALA A 121 -3.60 18.23 -4.74
N SER A 122 -3.79 19.49 -4.33
CA SER A 122 -2.79 20.55 -4.51
C SER A 122 -1.51 20.25 -3.74
N PHE A 123 -1.64 19.86 -2.47
CA PHE A 123 -0.49 19.48 -1.64
C PHE A 123 0.29 18.32 -2.27
N ALA A 124 -0.40 17.25 -2.69
CA ALA A 124 0.22 16.10 -3.33
C ALA A 124 0.97 16.50 -4.61
N ALA A 125 0.39 17.34 -5.44
CA ALA A 125 1.03 17.81 -6.67
C ALA A 125 2.26 18.70 -6.40
N ASP A 126 2.21 19.59 -5.39
CA ASP A 126 3.36 20.39 -4.96
C ASP A 126 4.48 19.51 -4.40
N TYR A 127 4.11 18.48 -3.64
CA TYR A 127 5.06 17.53 -3.08
C TYR A 127 5.78 16.75 -4.18
N ILE A 128 5.04 16.18 -5.13
CA ILE A 128 5.59 15.45 -6.27
C ILE A 128 6.51 16.35 -7.11
N GLN A 129 6.10 17.57 -7.40
CA GLN A 129 6.93 18.52 -8.15
C GLN A 129 8.25 18.78 -7.42
N ARG A 130 8.22 18.95 -6.09
CA ARG A 130 9.44 19.16 -5.28
C ARG A 130 10.35 17.93 -5.27
N LEU A 131 9.83 16.72 -5.20
CA LEU A 131 10.62 15.49 -5.28
C LEU A 131 11.39 15.41 -6.61
N ILE A 132 10.69 15.66 -7.71
CA ILE A 132 11.29 15.61 -9.06
C ILE A 132 12.32 16.73 -9.23
N ALA A 133 11.97 17.96 -8.88
CA ALA A 133 12.86 19.12 -9.00
C ALA A 133 14.06 19.03 -8.06
N GLY A 134 13.92 18.42 -6.89
CA GLY A 134 14.98 18.18 -5.92
C GLY A 134 15.91 17.05 -6.28
N GLY A 135 15.64 16.31 -7.35
CA GLY A 135 16.49 15.20 -7.78
C GLY A 135 16.43 14.00 -6.85
N PHE A 136 15.28 13.76 -6.19
CA PHE A 136 15.08 12.57 -5.39
C PHE A 136 15.45 11.32 -6.20
N THR A 137 16.13 10.36 -5.58
CA THR A 137 16.64 9.18 -6.29
C THR A 137 15.85 7.93 -5.98
N VAL A 138 15.64 7.13 -7.00
CA VAL A 138 15.04 5.78 -6.92
C VAL A 138 16.03 4.76 -7.46
N GLN A 139 15.89 3.51 -7.02
CA GLN A 139 16.66 2.41 -7.57
C GLN A 139 16.10 2.00 -8.93
N ASP A 140 16.94 1.95 -9.95
CA ASP A 140 16.54 1.37 -11.24
C ASP A 140 16.62 -0.15 -11.18
N ASP A 141 15.50 -0.82 -11.45
CA ASP A 141 15.40 -2.29 -11.35
C ASP A 141 16.24 -3.02 -12.41
N LYS A 142 16.53 -2.36 -13.54
CA LYS A 142 17.27 -2.96 -14.66
C LYS A 142 18.77 -2.74 -14.53
N MET A 143 19.14 -1.54 -14.13
CA MET A 143 20.56 -1.12 -14.05
C MET A 143 21.17 -1.37 -12.67
N HIS A 144 20.31 -1.63 -11.66
CA HIS A 144 20.72 -1.74 -10.24
C HIS A 144 21.48 -0.52 -9.71
N GLU A 145 21.28 0.64 -10.34
CA GLU A 145 21.90 1.90 -9.98
C GLU A 145 20.85 2.94 -9.59
N PRO A 146 21.16 3.88 -8.68
CA PRO A 146 20.25 4.97 -8.37
C PRO A 146 20.13 5.95 -9.54
N ARG A 147 18.92 6.37 -9.85
CA ARG A 147 18.62 7.43 -10.83
C ARG A 147 17.63 8.45 -10.25
N ALA A 148 17.57 9.62 -10.85
CA ALA A 148 16.54 10.60 -10.49
C ALA A 148 15.12 10.03 -10.71
N VAL A 149 14.23 10.35 -9.78
CA VAL A 149 12.81 10.00 -9.86
C VAL A 149 12.13 10.69 -11.05
N ARG A 150 11.19 10.01 -11.68
CA ARG A 150 10.38 10.50 -12.80
C ARG A 150 8.89 10.39 -12.44
N GLU A 151 8.04 11.04 -13.20
CA GLU A 151 6.58 10.95 -13.04
C GLU A 151 6.07 9.50 -13.06
N GLU A 152 6.62 8.67 -13.93
CA GLU A 152 6.26 7.25 -14.09
C GLU A 152 6.61 6.35 -12.89
N ASP A 153 7.48 6.83 -11.99
CA ASP A 153 7.84 6.11 -10.76
C ASP A 153 6.87 6.37 -9.61
N ILE A 154 5.95 7.31 -9.78
CA ILE A 154 5.08 7.80 -8.70
C ILE A 154 3.66 7.31 -8.91
N VAL A 155 3.08 6.72 -7.89
CA VAL A 155 1.70 6.23 -7.92
C VAL A 155 0.89 6.87 -6.80
N ILE A 156 -0.28 7.41 -7.12
CA ILE A 156 -1.25 7.93 -6.16
C ILE A 156 -2.36 6.89 -6.00
N LEU A 157 -2.46 6.30 -4.82
CA LEU A 157 -3.51 5.35 -4.50
C LEU A 157 -4.65 6.03 -3.76
N MET A 158 -5.88 5.83 -4.22
CA MET A 158 -7.08 6.40 -3.63
C MET A 158 -8.15 5.33 -3.41
N ARG A 159 -8.87 5.43 -2.29
CA ARG A 159 -9.99 4.53 -2.01
C ARG A 159 -11.16 4.71 -2.98
N SER A 160 -11.41 5.96 -3.42
CA SER A 160 -12.54 6.32 -4.30
C SER A 160 -12.05 7.26 -5.41
N PRO A 161 -11.38 6.73 -6.45
CA PRO A 161 -10.80 7.57 -7.51
C PRO A 161 -11.86 8.35 -8.29
N ARG A 162 -13.05 7.77 -8.53
CA ARG A 162 -14.12 8.40 -9.34
C ARG A 162 -14.48 9.82 -8.91
N THR A 163 -14.50 10.09 -7.62
CA THR A 163 -14.91 11.39 -7.08
C THR A 163 -13.76 12.39 -6.97
N ARG A 164 -12.50 11.93 -6.96
CA ARG A 164 -11.33 12.75 -6.69
C ARG A 164 -10.38 12.90 -7.87
N LEU A 165 -10.44 12.00 -8.84
CA LEU A 165 -9.51 11.93 -9.97
C LEU A 165 -9.40 13.27 -10.72
N ALA A 166 -10.52 13.96 -10.94
CA ALA A 166 -10.53 15.22 -11.67
C ALA A 166 -9.78 16.35 -10.94
N ASP A 167 -9.85 16.39 -9.61
CA ASP A 167 -9.14 17.39 -8.81
C ASP A 167 -7.64 17.10 -8.78
N TYR A 168 -7.23 15.82 -8.63
CA TYR A 168 -5.83 15.44 -8.70
C TYR A 168 -5.23 15.66 -10.08
N ARG A 169 -5.91 15.27 -11.15
CA ARG A 169 -5.47 15.54 -12.53
C ARG A 169 -5.23 17.03 -12.75
N ARG A 170 -6.20 17.87 -12.41
CA ARG A 170 -6.09 19.33 -12.56
C ARG A 170 -4.93 19.89 -11.75
N ALA A 171 -4.73 19.41 -10.51
CA ALA A 171 -3.65 19.87 -9.65
C ALA A 171 -2.27 19.51 -10.23
N LEU A 172 -2.11 18.29 -10.75
CA LEU A 172 -0.88 17.82 -11.39
C LEU A 172 -0.59 18.60 -12.69
N GLU A 173 -1.57 18.65 -13.59
CA GLU A 173 -1.45 19.36 -14.89
C GLU A 173 -1.13 20.86 -14.72
N SER A 174 -1.70 21.50 -13.68
CA SER A 174 -1.39 22.92 -13.38
C SER A 174 0.06 23.16 -12.97
N ARG A 175 0.80 22.12 -12.63
CA ARG A 175 2.23 22.14 -12.28
C ARG A 175 3.12 21.55 -13.37
N GLY A 176 2.53 21.27 -14.54
CA GLY A 176 3.26 20.69 -15.68
C GLY A 176 3.57 19.21 -15.52
N LEU A 177 2.90 18.51 -14.58
CA LEU A 177 3.05 17.08 -14.36
C LEU A 177 2.04 16.30 -15.19
N HIS A 178 2.47 15.24 -15.85
CA HIS A 178 1.60 14.35 -16.61
C HIS A 178 1.10 13.22 -15.71
N CYS A 179 -0.17 12.88 -15.82
CA CYS A 179 -0.71 11.72 -15.11
C CYS A 179 -1.50 10.81 -16.04
N ALA A 180 -1.26 9.53 -15.92
CA ALA A 180 -2.11 8.49 -16.48
C ALA A 180 -3.08 8.02 -15.38
N ALA A 181 -4.34 7.91 -15.70
CA ALA A 181 -5.32 7.25 -14.84
C ALA A 181 -5.99 6.16 -15.65
N GLU A 182 -6.17 4.98 -15.04
CA GLU A 182 -7.02 3.97 -15.66
C GLU A 182 -8.41 4.57 -15.83
N SER A 183 -8.78 4.82 -17.09
CA SER A 183 -10.14 5.21 -17.41
C SER A 183 -11.07 4.05 -17.06
N ASP A 184 -12.19 4.35 -16.45
CA ASP A 184 -13.27 3.44 -16.06
C ASP A 184 -13.81 2.56 -17.22
N GLY A 185 -12.98 1.75 -17.82
CA GLY A 185 -13.37 0.57 -18.55
C GLY A 185 -13.51 -0.57 -17.56
N GLY A 186 -14.60 -0.58 -16.79
CA GLY A 186 -14.85 -1.70 -15.90
C GLY A 186 -14.85 -3.00 -16.69
N PHE A 187 -13.92 -3.88 -16.39
CA PHE A 187 -14.08 -5.27 -16.72
C PHE A 187 -15.23 -5.81 -15.86
N TYR A 188 -16.39 -5.98 -16.47
CA TYR A 188 -17.50 -6.76 -15.96
C TYR A 188 -17.45 -8.15 -16.61
#